data_031f783fbb8fbda300dc5fc48ff89f04
#
_entry.id   031f783fbb8fbda300dc5fc48ff89f04
#
_cell.length_a   1.000
_cell.length_b   1.000
_cell.length_c   1.000
_cell.angle_alpha   90.00
_cell.angle_beta   90.00
_cell.angle_gamma   90.00
#
_symmetry.space_group_name_H-M   'P 1'
#
loop_
_entity.id
_entity.type
_entity.pdbx_description
1 polymer ?
#
loop_
_entity_poly.entity_id
_entity_poly.type
_entity_poly.pdbx_seq_one_letter_code
_entity_poly.pdbx_strand_id
1 'polypeptide(L)'
;MIRVNAEHVKQVPGRQTDAKDCQWIAPLLQHGLLKASLVPPVPIRELPDLTRQRAQLIQERAAAVNRIQKVLEDADGKLAGVATDVLGASGRDMPEALIAGETDPAPSADLAGKRLREELPALRRASQGRVTGHHRFLLRVHPDHVTPLEELLGRLGARIEEALAPSAEAAGRLQAIPGVSQRVAEAVVAEIGTRMEQFPGADHLASWAGMCSGNNASAGQRRRGRITKGNRWLKRILVQAAWAASHTTGTYLAAPYRRLAKRRGCQRALVAVGHTLLGIAYPVLKRGTTYAELGADFPDRLEPARLTRRLVKRLEALGPRVTLEPCPAA
;
A
#
# COMPACT_ATOMS: atom_id res chain seq x y z
N MET A 1 -23.77 -12.78 -18.99
CA MET A 1 -23.16 -13.45 -17.82
C MET A 1 -23.25 -12.49 -16.65
N ILE A 2 -23.91 -12.87 -15.54
CA ILE A 2 -24.05 -12.05 -14.34
C ILE A 2 -23.08 -12.60 -13.28
N ARG A 3 -22.17 -11.76 -12.79
CA ARG A 3 -21.29 -12.11 -11.69
C ARG A 3 -21.92 -11.66 -10.38
N VAL A 4 -21.99 -12.53 -9.38
CA VAL A 4 -22.58 -12.23 -8.07
C VAL A 4 -21.58 -12.45 -6.95
N ASN A 5 -21.76 -11.76 -5.82
CA ASN A 5 -20.91 -11.94 -4.64
C ASN A 5 -21.34 -13.21 -3.91
N ALA A 6 -20.42 -14.16 -3.74
CA ALA A 6 -20.68 -15.42 -3.04
C ALA A 6 -21.14 -15.23 -1.58
N GLU A 7 -20.76 -14.16 -0.91
CA GLU A 7 -21.26 -13.87 0.45
C GLU A 7 -22.72 -13.43 0.45
N HIS A 8 -23.20 -12.73 -0.57
CA HIS A 8 -24.63 -12.42 -0.71
C HIS A 8 -25.46 -13.67 -0.93
N VAL A 9 -24.97 -14.57 -1.80
CA VAL A 9 -25.65 -15.86 -2.05
C VAL A 9 -25.71 -16.71 -0.76
N LYS A 10 -24.66 -16.69 0.06
CA LYS A 10 -24.62 -17.42 1.34
C LYS A 10 -25.56 -16.88 2.42
N GLN A 11 -25.98 -15.63 2.34
CA GLN A 11 -26.89 -15.02 3.32
C GLN A 11 -28.35 -15.35 3.06
N VAL A 12 -28.67 -15.91 1.88
CA VAL A 12 -30.04 -16.34 1.56
C VAL A 12 -30.28 -17.72 2.20
N PRO A 13 -31.32 -17.92 3.02
CA PRO A 13 -31.61 -19.20 3.67
C PRO A 13 -31.84 -20.32 2.67
N GLY A 14 -31.43 -21.55 3.00
CA GLY A 14 -31.75 -22.74 2.21
C GLY A 14 -30.57 -23.43 1.51
N ARG A 15 -29.33 -23.00 1.75
CA ARG A 15 -28.11 -23.55 1.17
C ARG A 15 -27.77 -24.96 1.60
N GLN A 16 -27.14 -25.80 0.70
CA GLN A 16 -26.58 -27.05 1.11
C GLN A 16 -25.32 -27.62 0.45
N THR A 17 -25.28 -27.98 -0.80
CA THR A 17 -24.13 -28.62 -1.44
C THR A 17 -23.89 -28.05 -2.82
N ASP A 18 -22.69 -28.24 -3.38
CA ASP A 18 -22.30 -27.65 -4.67
C ASP A 18 -23.21 -28.07 -5.83
N ALA A 19 -23.74 -29.31 -5.83
CA ALA A 19 -24.70 -29.77 -6.82
C ALA A 19 -26.07 -29.06 -6.70
N LYS A 20 -26.48 -28.73 -5.48
CA LYS A 20 -27.71 -27.97 -5.20
C LYS A 20 -27.50 -26.46 -5.36
N ASP A 21 -26.28 -25.97 -5.34
CA ASP A 21 -25.99 -24.54 -5.52
C ASP A 21 -26.47 -24.05 -6.90
N CYS A 22 -26.29 -24.84 -7.97
CA CYS A 22 -26.82 -24.49 -9.30
C CYS A 22 -28.34 -24.43 -9.33
N GLN A 23 -29.02 -25.41 -8.71
CA GLN A 23 -30.47 -25.46 -8.60
C GLN A 23 -31.04 -24.33 -7.72
N TRP A 24 -30.25 -23.86 -6.78
CA TRP A 24 -30.59 -22.74 -5.89
C TRP A 24 -30.35 -21.38 -6.54
N ILE A 25 -29.25 -21.20 -7.25
CA ILE A 25 -28.90 -19.94 -7.90
C ILE A 25 -29.87 -19.57 -9.02
N ALA A 26 -30.40 -20.56 -9.75
CA ALA A 26 -31.34 -20.33 -10.85
C ALA A 26 -32.66 -19.69 -10.40
N PRO A 27 -33.36 -20.16 -9.36
CA PRO A 27 -34.55 -19.47 -8.81
C PRO A 27 -34.20 -18.09 -8.23
N LEU A 28 -33.09 -17.93 -7.55
CA LEU A 28 -32.68 -16.62 -7.03
C LEU A 28 -32.48 -15.59 -8.15
N LEU A 29 -31.92 -16.02 -9.29
CA LEU A 29 -31.79 -15.19 -10.47
C LEU A 29 -33.16 -14.85 -11.07
N GLN A 30 -34.01 -15.85 -11.22
CA GLN A 30 -35.36 -15.71 -11.77
C GLN A 30 -36.22 -14.72 -10.95
N HIS A 31 -36.10 -14.76 -9.63
CA HIS A 31 -36.82 -13.86 -8.73
C HIS A 31 -36.11 -12.51 -8.49
N GLY A 32 -35.01 -12.21 -9.21
CA GLY A 32 -34.29 -10.94 -9.09
C GLY A 32 -33.60 -10.71 -7.75
N LEU A 33 -33.41 -11.74 -6.93
CA LEU A 33 -32.81 -11.68 -5.61
C LEU A 33 -31.28 -11.58 -5.65
N LEU A 34 -30.65 -11.83 -6.82
CA LEU A 34 -29.23 -11.73 -7.01
C LEU A 34 -28.84 -10.32 -7.48
N LYS A 35 -28.06 -9.63 -6.67
CA LYS A 35 -27.46 -8.35 -7.07
C LYS A 35 -26.22 -8.59 -7.91
N ALA A 36 -26.21 -8.07 -9.13
CA ALA A 36 -25.03 -8.12 -10.02
C ALA A 36 -23.84 -7.41 -9.37
N SER A 37 -22.69 -8.06 -9.43
CA SER A 37 -21.40 -7.44 -9.08
C SER A 37 -20.81 -6.75 -10.30
N LEU A 38 -20.08 -5.67 -10.08
CA LEU A 38 -19.40 -4.94 -11.15
C LEU A 38 -18.45 -5.87 -11.92
N VAL A 39 -18.62 -5.87 -13.24
CA VAL A 39 -17.70 -6.52 -14.20
C VAL A 39 -17.16 -5.43 -15.12
N PRO A 40 -15.89 -5.02 -14.99
CA PRO A 40 -15.31 -4.01 -15.88
C PRO A 40 -15.34 -4.46 -17.36
N PRO A 41 -15.42 -3.53 -18.33
CA PRO A 41 -15.26 -3.82 -19.76
C PRO A 41 -13.92 -4.50 -20.08
N VAL A 42 -13.84 -5.24 -21.19
CA VAL A 42 -12.66 -6.03 -21.56
C VAL A 42 -11.34 -5.24 -21.53
N PRO A 43 -11.24 -4.04 -22.13
CA PRO A 43 -9.98 -3.28 -22.11
C PRO A 43 -9.49 -2.92 -20.70
N ILE A 44 -10.44 -2.75 -19.77
CA ILE A 44 -10.13 -2.41 -18.37
C ILE A 44 -9.75 -3.68 -17.56
N ARG A 45 -10.03 -4.90 -18.07
CA ARG A 45 -9.67 -6.14 -17.36
C ARG A 45 -8.22 -6.53 -17.51
N GLU A 46 -7.57 -6.14 -18.59
CA GLU A 46 -6.17 -6.47 -18.85
C GLU A 46 -5.21 -5.65 -18.00
N LEU A 47 -5.54 -4.40 -17.74
CA LEU A 47 -4.70 -3.49 -16.95
C LEU A 47 -4.48 -3.95 -15.49
N PRO A 48 -5.50 -4.45 -14.76
CA PRO A 48 -5.28 -5.08 -13.45
C PRO A 48 -4.31 -6.25 -13.49
N ASP A 49 -4.35 -7.08 -14.53
CA ASP A 49 -3.46 -8.24 -14.64
C ASP A 49 -2.00 -7.80 -14.80
N LEU A 50 -1.74 -6.77 -15.61
CA LEU A 50 -0.41 -6.18 -15.78
C LEU A 50 0.11 -5.57 -14.46
N THR A 51 -0.71 -4.77 -13.76
CA THR A 51 -0.30 -4.14 -12.49
C THR A 51 -0.10 -5.16 -11.37
N ARG A 52 -0.90 -6.22 -11.33
CA ARG A 52 -0.77 -7.35 -10.40
C ARG A 52 0.49 -8.16 -10.68
N GLN A 53 0.76 -8.47 -11.95
CA GLN A 53 1.99 -9.17 -12.36
C GLN A 53 3.22 -8.34 -11.97
N ARG A 54 3.21 -7.02 -12.24
CA ARG A 54 4.29 -6.12 -11.80
C ARG A 54 4.48 -6.19 -10.28
N ALA A 55 3.40 -6.17 -9.50
CA ALA A 55 3.47 -6.27 -8.05
C ALA A 55 4.06 -7.59 -7.56
N GLN A 56 3.81 -8.70 -8.25
CA GLN A 56 4.40 -10.02 -7.96
C GLN A 56 5.91 -10.01 -8.26
N LEU A 57 6.31 -9.55 -9.45
CA LEU A 57 7.73 -9.49 -9.83
C LEU A 57 8.54 -8.57 -8.90
N ILE A 58 7.97 -7.46 -8.43
CA ILE A 58 8.61 -6.61 -7.41
C ILE A 58 8.87 -7.40 -6.12
N GLN A 59 7.95 -8.28 -5.70
CA GLN A 59 8.13 -9.12 -4.52
C GLN A 59 9.18 -10.19 -4.73
N GLU A 60 9.20 -10.82 -5.91
CA GLU A 60 10.20 -11.82 -6.30
C GLU A 60 11.60 -11.18 -6.31
N ARG A 61 11.71 -9.98 -6.91
CA ARG A 61 12.95 -9.20 -6.87
C ARG A 61 13.38 -8.89 -5.44
N ALA A 62 12.48 -8.39 -4.60
CA ALA A 62 12.79 -8.10 -3.20
C ALA A 62 13.22 -9.36 -2.43
N ALA A 63 12.57 -10.50 -2.67
CA ALA A 63 12.96 -11.77 -2.07
C ALA A 63 14.36 -12.25 -2.53
N ALA A 64 14.70 -12.04 -3.80
CA ALA A 64 16.04 -12.35 -4.31
C ALA A 64 17.10 -11.45 -3.68
N VAL A 65 16.84 -10.14 -3.59
CA VAL A 65 17.73 -9.17 -2.92
C VAL A 65 17.96 -9.54 -1.45
N ASN A 66 16.89 -9.89 -0.72
CA ASN A 66 17.01 -10.30 0.67
C ASN A 66 17.84 -11.58 0.85
N ARG A 67 17.82 -12.50 -0.14
CA ARG A 67 18.69 -13.68 -0.12
C ARG A 67 20.17 -13.31 -0.28
N ILE A 68 20.47 -12.36 -1.19
CA ILE A 68 21.84 -11.83 -1.35
C ILE A 68 22.31 -11.19 -0.05
N GLN A 69 21.50 -10.34 0.57
CA GLN A 69 21.81 -9.73 1.85
C GLN A 69 22.10 -10.77 2.93
N LYS A 70 21.27 -11.83 3.01
CA LYS A 70 21.48 -12.92 3.97
C LYS A 70 22.79 -13.66 3.74
N VAL A 71 23.18 -13.93 2.50
CA VAL A 71 24.47 -14.58 2.19
C VAL A 71 25.65 -13.67 2.58
N LEU A 72 25.52 -12.36 2.39
CA LEU A 72 26.52 -11.40 2.83
C LEU A 72 26.62 -11.31 4.35
N GLU A 73 25.51 -11.38 5.06
CA GLU A 73 25.46 -11.40 6.53
C GLU A 73 26.07 -12.71 7.07
N ASP A 74 25.77 -13.86 6.47
CA ASP A 74 26.34 -15.16 6.84
C ASP A 74 27.87 -15.21 6.62
N ALA A 75 28.37 -14.43 5.66
CA ALA A 75 29.82 -14.24 5.41
C ALA A 75 30.49 -13.24 6.38
N ASP A 76 29.81 -12.84 7.45
CA ASP A 76 30.26 -11.82 8.42
C ASP A 76 30.47 -10.42 7.78
N GLY A 77 29.99 -10.24 6.56
CA GLY A 77 30.04 -8.98 5.84
C GLY A 77 28.86 -8.08 6.23
N LYS A 78 29.08 -7.06 7.03
CA LYS A 78 28.04 -6.06 7.40
C LYS A 78 27.72 -5.08 6.27
N LEU A 79 27.89 -5.50 5.02
CA LEU A 79 27.68 -4.65 3.85
C LEU A 79 26.22 -4.14 3.77
N ALA A 80 25.25 -4.96 4.13
CA ALA A 80 23.84 -4.59 4.19
C ALA A 80 23.56 -3.48 5.21
N GLY A 81 24.36 -3.36 6.26
CA GLY A 81 24.25 -2.29 7.27
C GLY A 81 24.79 -0.94 6.81
N VAL A 82 25.66 -0.95 5.79
CA VAL A 82 26.31 0.25 5.25
C VAL A 82 25.68 0.67 3.91
N ALA A 83 25.31 -0.29 3.05
CA ALA A 83 24.67 -0.02 1.77
C ALA A 83 23.17 -0.24 1.88
N THR A 84 22.37 0.82 1.75
CA THR A 84 20.89 0.77 1.80
C THR A 84 20.31 -0.02 0.63
N ASP A 85 21.02 -0.09 -0.50
CA ASP A 85 20.64 -0.87 -1.68
C ASP A 85 21.87 -1.62 -2.21
N VAL A 86 21.97 -2.90 -1.84
CA VAL A 86 23.08 -3.79 -2.24
C VAL A 86 23.12 -4.05 -3.75
N LEU A 87 22.02 -3.79 -4.46
CA LEU A 87 21.92 -3.94 -5.92
C LEU A 87 21.75 -2.61 -6.66
N GLY A 88 21.85 -1.47 -5.96
CA GLY A 88 21.98 -0.16 -6.61
C GLY A 88 23.27 -0.03 -7.40
N ALA A 89 23.41 1.03 -8.22
CA ALA A 89 24.55 1.20 -9.12
C ALA A 89 25.92 1.00 -8.44
N SER A 90 26.08 1.47 -7.20
CA SER A 90 27.30 1.29 -6.40
C SER A 90 27.33 0.00 -5.57
N GLY A 91 26.15 -0.64 -5.35
CA GLY A 91 26.06 -1.85 -4.54
C GLY A 91 26.28 -3.14 -5.33
N ARG A 92 26.19 -3.11 -6.67
CA ARG A 92 26.46 -4.28 -7.53
C ARG A 92 27.96 -4.57 -7.66
N ASP A 93 28.75 -3.53 -7.81
CA ASP A 93 30.21 -3.65 -8.01
C ASP A 93 30.90 -4.32 -6.81
N MET A 94 30.36 -4.13 -5.59
CA MET A 94 30.93 -4.71 -4.38
C MET A 94 30.73 -6.24 -4.25
N PRO A 95 29.52 -6.80 -4.44
CA PRO A 95 29.35 -8.25 -4.54
C PRO A 95 30.16 -8.87 -5.67
N GLU A 96 30.32 -8.20 -6.83
CA GLU A 96 31.10 -8.67 -7.97
C GLU A 96 32.60 -8.76 -7.62
N ALA A 97 33.16 -7.78 -6.95
CA ALA A 97 34.55 -7.83 -6.46
C ALA A 97 34.77 -8.97 -5.45
N LEU A 98 33.83 -9.19 -4.53
CA LEU A 98 33.84 -10.33 -3.58
C LEU A 98 33.74 -11.68 -4.31
N ILE A 99 32.97 -11.78 -5.38
CA ILE A 99 32.82 -12.96 -6.23
C ILE A 99 34.14 -13.23 -7.00
N ALA A 100 34.78 -12.18 -7.49
CA ALA A 100 36.09 -12.29 -8.20
C ALA A 100 37.23 -12.77 -7.30
N GLY A 101 37.03 -12.74 -5.98
CA GLY A 101 38.01 -13.22 -5.01
C GLY A 101 38.98 -12.15 -4.54
N GLU A 102 38.68 -10.88 -4.80
CA GLU A 102 39.42 -9.76 -4.21
C GLU A 102 39.26 -9.77 -2.70
N THR A 103 40.35 -10.07 -2.02
CA THR A 103 40.41 -10.07 -0.54
C THR A 103 40.88 -8.71 0.00
N ASP A 104 41.36 -7.84 -0.86
CA ASP A 104 41.73 -6.49 -0.48
C ASP A 104 40.45 -5.62 -0.41
N PRO A 105 40.09 -5.09 0.75
CA PRO A 105 38.89 -4.25 0.90
C PRO A 105 39.04 -2.87 0.22
N ALA A 106 40.23 -2.47 -0.20
CA ALA A 106 40.43 -1.15 -0.78
C ALA A 106 39.82 -0.97 -2.18
N PRO A 107 39.99 -1.87 -3.16
CA PRO A 107 39.33 -1.76 -4.47
C PRO A 107 37.81 -1.81 -4.36
N SER A 108 37.30 -2.71 -3.52
CA SER A 108 35.83 -2.84 -3.31
C SER A 108 35.19 -1.59 -2.72
N ALA A 109 35.91 -0.85 -1.90
CA ALA A 109 35.43 0.40 -1.30
C ALA A 109 35.51 1.59 -2.26
N ASP A 110 36.49 1.60 -3.17
CA ASP A 110 36.69 2.67 -4.17
C ASP A 110 35.59 2.65 -5.27
N LEU A 111 34.91 1.51 -5.48
CA LEU A 111 33.74 1.37 -6.34
C LEU A 111 32.51 2.08 -5.78
N ALA A 112 32.55 2.52 -4.53
CA ALA A 112 31.46 3.22 -3.89
C ALA A 112 31.17 4.59 -4.53
N GLY A 113 29.91 4.87 -4.86
CA GLY A 113 29.48 6.17 -5.37
C GLY A 113 29.70 7.29 -4.36
N LYS A 114 29.60 8.56 -4.81
CA LYS A 114 29.94 9.77 -4.02
C LYS A 114 29.37 9.79 -2.59
N ARG A 115 28.16 9.29 -2.37
CA ARG A 115 27.49 9.27 -1.06
C ARG A 115 28.08 8.23 -0.10
N LEU A 116 28.62 7.13 -0.64
CA LEU A 116 29.25 6.06 0.15
C LEU A 116 30.73 6.31 0.42
N ARG A 117 31.37 7.27 -0.28
CA ARG A 117 32.79 7.63 -0.05
C ARG A 117 33.04 8.22 1.35
N GLU A 118 32.05 8.86 1.94
CA GLU A 118 32.12 9.37 3.31
C GLU A 118 32.15 8.23 4.35
N GLU A 119 31.65 7.05 3.98
CA GLU A 119 31.57 5.85 4.84
C GLU A 119 32.66 4.80 4.49
N LEU A 120 33.66 5.16 3.68
CA LEU A 120 34.77 4.27 3.25
C LEU A 120 35.41 3.45 4.38
N PRO A 121 35.70 4.00 5.58
CA PRO A 121 36.26 3.21 6.67
C PRO A 121 35.29 2.16 7.23
N ALA A 122 33.96 2.46 7.21
CA ALA A 122 32.92 1.52 7.61
C ALA A 122 32.72 0.43 6.56
N LEU A 123 32.76 0.79 5.28
CA LEU A 123 32.72 -0.13 4.13
C LEU A 123 33.89 -1.10 4.14
N ARG A 124 35.14 -0.63 4.34
CA ARG A 124 36.33 -1.48 4.45
C ARG A 124 36.20 -2.50 5.58
N ARG A 125 35.68 -2.08 6.74
CA ARG A 125 35.41 -3.00 7.87
C ARG A 125 34.27 -3.97 7.56
N ALA A 126 33.21 -3.53 6.88
CA ALA A 126 32.09 -4.36 6.48
C ALA A 126 32.48 -5.41 5.42
N SER A 127 33.52 -5.14 4.60
CA SER A 127 34.03 -6.06 3.58
C SER A 127 35.04 -7.08 4.13
N GLN A 128 35.50 -6.92 5.38
CA GLN A 128 36.45 -7.84 6.06
C GLN A 128 35.75 -9.11 6.60
N GLY A 129 34.80 -9.66 5.86
CA GLY A 129 34.10 -10.89 6.26
C GLY A 129 34.85 -12.16 5.88
N ARG A 130 34.39 -13.30 6.43
CA ARG A 130 34.92 -14.64 6.09
C ARG A 130 34.21 -15.19 4.85
N VAL A 131 34.49 -14.65 3.68
CA VAL A 131 33.89 -15.11 2.41
C VAL A 131 34.51 -16.45 1.99
N THR A 132 33.74 -17.51 2.07
CA THR A 132 34.13 -18.86 1.63
C THR A 132 33.81 -19.09 0.15
N GLY A 133 34.31 -20.18 -0.45
CA GLY A 133 33.93 -20.59 -1.80
C GLY A 133 32.41 -20.83 -1.95
N HIS A 134 31.76 -21.29 -0.89
CA HIS A 134 30.30 -21.45 -0.86
C HIS A 134 29.56 -20.12 -0.97
N HIS A 135 29.96 -19.11 -0.20
CA HIS A 135 29.37 -17.77 -0.27
C HIS A 135 29.56 -17.15 -1.66
N ARG A 136 30.74 -17.28 -2.25
CA ARG A 136 31.02 -16.80 -3.62
C ARG A 136 30.13 -17.46 -4.66
N PHE A 137 29.89 -18.79 -4.54
CA PHE A 137 28.98 -19.50 -5.42
C PHE A 137 27.56 -18.94 -5.31
N LEU A 138 27.01 -18.79 -4.10
CA LEU A 138 25.67 -18.27 -3.89
C LEU A 138 25.54 -16.81 -4.36
N LEU A 139 26.55 -15.98 -4.11
CA LEU A 139 26.57 -14.58 -4.58
C LEU A 139 26.63 -14.47 -6.10
N ARG A 140 27.15 -15.48 -6.80
CA ARG A 140 27.15 -15.53 -8.27
C ARG A 140 25.80 -15.92 -8.84
N VAL A 141 25.11 -16.88 -8.21
CA VAL A 141 23.82 -17.39 -8.68
C VAL A 141 22.66 -16.40 -8.47
N HIS A 142 22.67 -15.66 -7.36
CA HIS A 142 21.52 -14.80 -7.04
C HIS A 142 21.38 -13.54 -7.92
N PRO A 143 22.42 -12.79 -8.30
CA PRO A 143 22.34 -11.67 -9.24
C PRO A 143 21.80 -12.07 -10.61
N ASP A 144 22.17 -13.26 -11.12
CA ASP A 144 21.69 -13.80 -12.39
C ASP A 144 20.15 -13.93 -12.42
N HIS A 145 19.54 -14.11 -11.25
CA HIS A 145 18.08 -14.14 -11.12
C HIS A 145 17.44 -12.74 -11.05
N VAL A 146 18.18 -11.72 -10.59
CA VAL A 146 17.63 -10.36 -10.41
C VAL A 146 17.58 -9.59 -11.73
N THR A 147 18.60 -9.69 -12.57
CA THR A 147 18.68 -8.96 -13.85
C THR A 147 17.50 -9.25 -14.77
N PRO A 148 17.09 -10.51 -15.04
CA PRO A 148 15.91 -10.80 -15.82
C PRO A 148 14.59 -10.27 -15.22
N LEU A 149 14.49 -10.24 -13.89
CA LEU A 149 13.31 -9.66 -13.22
C LEU A 149 13.23 -8.15 -13.44
N GLU A 150 14.35 -7.44 -13.46
CA GLU A 150 14.40 -6.00 -13.73
C GLU A 150 14.04 -5.69 -15.18
N GLU A 151 14.49 -6.49 -16.13
CA GLU A 151 14.11 -6.37 -17.55
C GLU A 151 12.60 -6.60 -17.74
N LEU A 152 12.06 -7.65 -17.11
CA LEU A 152 10.61 -7.92 -17.14
C LEU A 152 9.80 -6.78 -16.51
N LEU A 153 10.28 -6.21 -15.40
CA LEU A 153 9.65 -5.05 -14.75
C LEU A 153 9.68 -3.83 -15.66
N GLY A 154 10.75 -3.60 -16.41
CA GLY A 154 10.86 -2.52 -17.39
C GLY A 154 9.84 -2.70 -18.53
N ARG A 155 9.75 -3.90 -19.10
CA ARG A 155 8.80 -4.23 -20.17
C ARG A 155 7.35 -4.09 -19.71
N LEU A 156 7.02 -4.58 -18.51
CA LEU A 156 5.69 -4.40 -17.92
C LEU A 156 5.38 -2.94 -17.62
N GLY A 157 6.38 -2.16 -17.18
CA GLY A 157 6.24 -0.73 -16.94
C GLY A 157 5.81 0.01 -18.19
N ALA A 158 6.53 -0.20 -19.31
CA ALA A 158 6.20 0.39 -20.61
C ALA A 158 4.80 -0.01 -21.10
N ARG A 159 4.43 -1.29 -20.97
CA ARG A 159 3.09 -1.76 -21.38
C ARG A 159 1.96 -1.19 -20.52
N ILE A 160 2.19 -1.01 -19.21
CA ILE A 160 1.22 -0.37 -18.32
C ILE A 160 1.05 1.10 -18.68
N GLU A 161 2.13 1.81 -18.97
CA GLU A 161 2.10 3.23 -19.39
C GLU A 161 1.30 3.40 -20.68
N GLU A 162 1.56 2.56 -21.68
CA GLU A 162 0.80 2.54 -22.93
C GLU A 162 -0.71 2.28 -22.68
N ALA A 163 -1.03 1.27 -21.88
CA ALA A 163 -2.41 0.91 -21.57
C ALA A 163 -3.14 1.96 -20.72
N LEU A 164 -2.40 2.72 -19.92
CA LEU A 164 -2.92 3.80 -19.08
C LEU A 164 -3.01 5.16 -19.80
N ALA A 165 -2.41 5.31 -20.98
CA ALA A 165 -2.39 6.58 -21.71
C ALA A 165 -3.76 7.28 -21.78
N PRO A 166 -4.90 6.59 -22.05
CA PRO A 166 -6.22 7.21 -22.04
C PRO A 166 -6.68 7.73 -20.67
N SER A 167 -6.05 7.27 -19.60
CA SER A 167 -6.39 7.59 -18.19
C SER A 167 -5.25 8.29 -17.46
N ALA A 168 -4.21 8.72 -18.16
CA ALA A 168 -3.00 9.31 -17.57
C ALA A 168 -3.31 10.56 -16.75
N GLU A 169 -4.23 11.41 -17.21
CA GLU A 169 -4.64 12.61 -16.47
C GLU A 169 -5.33 12.26 -15.15
N ALA A 170 -6.21 11.25 -15.15
CA ALA A 170 -6.88 10.77 -13.94
C ALA A 170 -5.87 10.19 -12.93
N ALA A 171 -4.89 9.42 -13.41
CA ALA A 171 -3.81 8.93 -12.59
C ALA A 171 -2.94 10.07 -12.04
N GLY A 172 -2.63 11.09 -12.83
CA GLY A 172 -1.91 12.28 -12.41
C GLY A 172 -2.63 13.04 -11.28
N ARG A 173 -3.95 13.21 -11.37
CA ARG A 173 -4.74 13.85 -10.30
C ARG A 173 -4.69 13.08 -8.98
N LEU A 174 -4.67 11.75 -9.02
CA LEU A 174 -4.55 10.92 -7.82
C LEU A 174 -3.19 11.08 -7.12
N GLN A 175 -2.13 11.37 -7.86
CA GLN A 175 -0.78 11.56 -7.30
C GLN A 175 -0.66 12.82 -6.43
N ALA A 176 -1.59 13.77 -6.56
CA ALA A 176 -1.67 14.92 -5.65
C ALA A 176 -2.07 14.53 -4.21
N ILE A 177 -2.61 13.34 -4.01
CA ILE A 177 -3.00 12.85 -2.67
C ILE A 177 -1.76 12.38 -1.92
N PRO A 178 -1.49 12.86 -0.69
CA PRO A 178 -0.35 12.41 0.11
C PRO A 178 -0.29 10.88 0.25
N GLY A 179 0.88 10.30 -0.02
CA GLY A 179 1.09 8.86 0.01
C GLY A 179 0.71 8.09 -1.26
N VAL A 180 0.15 8.77 -2.27
CA VAL A 180 -0.19 8.17 -3.56
C VAL A 180 0.94 8.44 -4.56
N SER A 181 1.82 7.47 -4.74
CA SER A 181 2.85 7.51 -5.79
C SER A 181 2.24 7.18 -7.17
N GLN A 182 3.01 7.41 -8.24
CA GLN A 182 2.61 7.02 -9.59
C GLN A 182 2.13 5.56 -9.65
N ARG A 183 2.89 4.61 -9.11
CA ARG A 183 2.52 3.19 -9.09
C ARG A 183 1.22 2.89 -8.34
N VAL A 184 0.97 3.62 -7.25
CA VAL A 184 -0.29 3.52 -6.50
C VAL A 184 -1.44 4.05 -7.35
N ALA A 185 -1.30 5.22 -7.97
CA ALA A 185 -2.31 5.81 -8.83
C ALA A 185 -2.65 4.91 -10.03
N GLU A 186 -1.64 4.39 -10.73
CA GLU A 186 -1.77 3.41 -11.81
C GLU A 186 -2.59 2.18 -11.38
N ALA A 187 -2.23 1.60 -10.23
CA ALA A 187 -2.91 0.41 -9.73
C ALA A 187 -4.33 0.70 -9.23
N VAL A 188 -4.59 1.87 -8.66
CA VAL A 188 -5.94 2.31 -8.28
C VAL A 188 -6.80 2.45 -9.55
N VAL A 189 -6.31 3.17 -10.57
CA VAL A 189 -7.03 3.35 -11.86
C VAL A 189 -7.24 1.99 -12.54
N ALA A 190 -6.25 1.10 -12.50
CA ALA A 190 -6.38 -0.26 -13.05
C ALA A 190 -7.51 -1.05 -12.39
N GLU A 191 -7.61 -1.01 -11.05
CA GLU A 191 -8.58 -1.83 -10.31
C GLU A 191 -10.01 -1.26 -10.31
N ILE A 192 -10.17 0.07 -10.28
CA ILE A 192 -11.49 0.70 -10.17
C ILE A 192 -11.94 1.42 -11.46
N GLY A 193 -11.03 1.63 -12.42
CA GLY A 193 -11.31 2.46 -13.60
C GLY A 193 -11.43 3.94 -13.28
N THR A 194 -11.78 4.72 -14.28
CA THR A 194 -11.99 6.18 -14.16
C THR A 194 -13.47 6.56 -14.11
N ARG A 195 -14.37 5.66 -14.58
CA ARG A 195 -15.81 5.91 -14.57
C ARG A 195 -16.41 5.60 -13.20
N MET A 196 -16.81 6.63 -12.49
CA MET A 196 -17.33 6.50 -11.12
C MET A 196 -18.86 6.31 -11.06
N GLU A 197 -19.57 6.39 -12.19
CA GLU A 197 -21.02 6.15 -12.28
C GLU A 197 -21.41 4.71 -11.89
N GLN A 198 -20.46 3.78 -12.04
CA GLN A 198 -20.61 2.39 -11.61
C GLN A 198 -20.73 2.21 -10.08
N PHE A 199 -20.34 3.23 -9.31
CA PHE A 199 -20.48 3.25 -7.86
C PHE A 199 -21.44 4.38 -7.45
N PRO A 200 -22.54 4.09 -6.74
CA PRO A 200 -23.48 5.11 -6.28
C PRO A 200 -22.82 6.17 -5.39
N GLY A 201 -21.76 5.81 -4.66
CA GLY A 201 -21.02 6.72 -3.79
C GLY A 201 -19.68 6.16 -3.34
N ALA A 202 -18.90 6.98 -2.66
CA ALA A 202 -17.60 6.62 -2.12
C ALA A 202 -17.68 5.43 -1.13
N ASP A 203 -18.73 5.36 -0.33
CA ASP A 203 -18.97 4.26 0.63
C ASP A 203 -19.20 2.92 -0.08
N HIS A 204 -19.89 2.94 -1.22
CA HIS A 204 -20.08 1.75 -2.05
C HIS A 204 -18.77 1.26 -2.64
N LEU A 205 -17.91 2.19 -3.13
CA LEU A 205 -16.57 1.87 -3.58
C LEU A 205 -15.72 1.27 -2.45
N ALA A 206 -15.74 1.88 -1.26
CA ALA A 206 -15.00 1.39 -0.10
C ALA A 206 -15.48 0.01 0.37
N SER A 207 -16.78 -0.25 0.32
CA SER A 207 -17.38 -1.55 0.62
C SER A 207 -16.96 -2.61 -0.41
N TRP A 208 -17.03 -2.28 -1.70
CA TRP A 208 -16.58 -3.16 -2.78
C TRP A 208 -15.08 -3.49 -2.69
N ALA A 209 -14.25 -2.50 -2.34
CA ALA A 209 -12.82 -2.69 -2.10
C ALA A 209 -12.53 -3.54 -0.85
N GLY A 210 -13.52 -3.77 0.01
CA GLY A 210 -13.35 -4.47 1.28
C GLY A 210 -12.59 -3.66 2.32
N MET A 211 -12.70 -2.33 2.28
CA MET A 211 -12.08 -1.41 3.24
C MET A 211 -13.02 -1.04 4.39
N CYS A 212 -14.27 -1.45 4.34
CA CYS A 212 -15.25 -1.25 5.40
C CYS A 212 -15.16 -2.35 6.47
N SER A 213 -15.40 -1.97 7.72
CA SER A 213 -15.59 -2.93 8.81
C SER A 213 -16.95 -3.62 8.65
N GLY A 214 -16.98 -4.94 8.74
CA GLY A 214 -18.25 -5.68 8.79
C GLY A 214 -19.09 -5.24 9.98
N ASN A 215 -20.37 -5.02 9.76
CA ASN A 215 -21.34 -4.69 10.81
C ASN A 215 -21.99 -5.97 11.33
N ASN A 216 -21.33 -6.65 12.26
CA ASN A 216 -21.88 -7.84 12.91
C ASN A 216 -22.46 -7.45 14.28
N ALA A 217 -23.64 -6.85 14.28
CA ALA A 217 -24.42 -6.63 15.48
C ALA A 217 -25.67 -7.51 15.44
N SER A 218 -25.93 -8.25 16.49
CA SER A 218 -27.15 -9.06 16.68
C SER A 218 -27.64 -8.89 18.09
N ALA A 219 -28.93 -8.64 18.27
CA ALA A 219 -29.59 -8.48 19.59
C ALA A 219 -28.87 -7.46 20.51
N GLY A 220 -28.46 -6.31 19.96
CA GLY A 220 -27.76 -5.27 20.72
C GLY A 220 -26.28 -5.56 21.03
N GLN A 221 -25.78 -6.77 20.76
CA GLN A 221 -24.39 -7.12 20.98
C GLN A 221 -23.54 -6.91 19.72
N ARG A 222 -22.53 -6.06 19.79
CA ARG A 222 -21.52 -5.89 18.75
C ARG A 222 -20.52 -7.03 18.80
N ARG A 223 -20.57 -7.94 17.84
CA ARG A 223 -19.48 -8.90 17.61
C ARG A 223 -18.32 -8.20 16.90
N ARG A 224 -17.08 -8.71 17.11
CA ARG A 224 -15.89 -8.19 16.39
C ARG A 224 -16.11 -8.32 14.88
N GLY A 225 -16.37 -7.19 14.21
CA GLY A 225 -16.42 -7.14 12.76
C GLY A 225 -15.01 -7.29 12.18
N ARG A 226 -14.77 -8.36 11.41
CA ARG A 226 -13.63 -8.41 10.50
C ARG A 226 -13.92 -7.48 9.31
N ILE A 227 -12.86 -6.99 8.67
CA ILE A 227 -12.99 -6.27 7.42
C ILE A 227 -13.65 -7.20 6.39
N THR A 228 -14.57 -6.65 5.59
CA THR A 228 -15.24 -7.41 4.53
C THR A 228 -14.24 -7.95 3.51
N LYS A 229 -14.55 -9.10 2.91
CA LYS A 229 -13.80 -9.60 1.78
C LYS A 229 -14.06 -8.67 0.58
N GLY A 230 -13.02 -8.27 -0.09
CA GLY A 230 -13.08 -7.39 -1.24
C GLY A 230 -11.85 -7.59 -2.14
N ASN A 231 -11.54 -6.62 -2.96
CA ASN A 231 -10.38 -6.68 -3.83
C ASN A 231 -9.08 -6.65 -3.01
N ARG A 232 -8.40 -7.80 -2.93
CA ARG A 232 -7.16 -7.96 -2.13
C ARG A 232 -6.01 -7.10 -2.65
N TRP A 233 -5.95 -6.87 -3.96
CA TRP A 233 -4.89 -6.10 -4.60
C TRP A 233 -5.03 -4.62 -4.29
N LEU A 234 -6.23 -4.08 -4.51
CA LEU A 234 -6.55 -2.70 -4.18
C LEU A 234 -6.35 -2.42 -2.68
N LYS A 235 -6.83 -3.32 -1.81
CA LYS A 235 -6.63 -3.21 -0.36
C LYS A 235 -5.16 -3.12 0.02
N ARG A 236 -4.32 -3.98 -0.54
CA ARG A 236 -2.88 -3.99 -0.28
C ARG A 236 -2.22 -2.68 -0.66
N ILE A 237 -2.52 -2.17 -1.84
CA ILE A 237 -1.96 -0.93 -2.37
C ILE A 237 -2.42 0.27 -1.53
N LEU A 238 -3.70 0.32 -1.14
CA LEU A 238 -4.23 1.37 -0.28
C LEU A 238 -3.61 1.35 1.12
N VAL A 239 -3.32 0.18 1.69
CA VAL A 239 -2.61 0.07 2.97
C VAL A 239 -1.17 0.59 2.84
N GLN A 240 -0.48 0.31 1.73
CA GLN A 240 0.85 0.88 1.46
C GLN A 240 0.80 2.41 1.30
N ALA A 241 -0.17 2.92 0.54
CA ALA A 241 -0.38 4.36 0.39
C ALA A 241 -0.71 5.03 1.74
N ALA A 242 -1.57 4.39 2.55
CA ALA A 242 -1.91 4.87 3.88
C ALA A 242 -0.70 4.89 4.82
N TRP A 243 0.20 3.90 4.69
CA TRP A 243 1.46 3.89 5.44
C TRP A 243 2.35 5.07 5.03
N ALA A 244 2.54 5.31 3.75
CA ALA A 244 3.30 6.46 3.25
C ALA A 244 2.66 7.79 3.69
N ALA A 245 1.34 7.95 3.54
CA ALA A 245 0.61 9.13 3.99
C ALA A 245 0.73 9.38 5.50
N SER A 246 0.82 8.32 6.31
CA SER A 246 0.95 8.43 7.76
C SER A 246 2.27 9.06 8.21
N HIS A 247 3.31 8.99 7.38
CA HIS A 247 4.65 9.56 7.63
C HIS A 247 4.80 10.98 7.08
N THR A 248 3.85 11.46 6.27
CA THR A 248 3.87 12.84 5.77
C THR A 248 3.35 13.77 6.86
N THR A 249 4.21 14.63 7.41
CA THR A 249 3.86 15.54 8.50
C THR A 249 2.91 16.66 8.01
N GLY A 250 2.04 17.14 8.92
CA GLY A 250 1.18 18.28 8.62
C GLY A 250 -0.04 18.00 7.74
N THR A 251 -0.26 16.75 7.31
CA THR A 251 -1.34 16.41 6.39
C THR A 251 -2.62 15.97 7.10
N TYR A 252 -3.75 16.18 6.40
CA TYR A 252 -5.07 15.70 6.82
C TYR A 252 -5.09 14.18 7.10
N LEU A 253 -4.35 13.37 6.31
CA LEU A 253 -4.32 11.92 6.44
C LEU A 253 -3.44 11.42 7.60
N ALA A 254 -2.37 12.13 7.95
CA ALA A 254 -1.50 11.75 9.05
C ALA A 254 -2.15 11.97 10.44
N ALA A 255 -3.00 12.98 10.58
CA ALA A 255 -3.65 13.30 11.85
C ALA A 255 -4.58 12.17 12.37
N PRO A 256 -5.53 11.61 11.58
CA PRO A 256 -6.37 10.49 12.00
C PRO A 256 -5.55 9.22 12.23
N TYR A 257 -4.50 8.97 11.46
CA TYR A 257 -3.60 7.84 11.71
C TYR A 257 -3.03 7.90 13.12
N ARG A 258 -2.39 9.01 13.50
CA ARG A 258 -1.77 9.16 14.83
C ARG A 258 -2.77 8.99 15.97
N ARG A 259 -3.99 9.52 15.81
CA ARG A 259 -5.07 9.38 16.80
C ARG A 259 -5.56 7.94 16.94
N LEU A 260 -5.76 7.25 15.81
CA LEU A 260 -6.26 5.89 15.78
C LEU A 260 -5.22 4.86 16.19
N ALA A 261 -3.96 5.03 15.78
CA ALA A 261 -2.87 4.11 16.09
C ALA A 261 -2.65 3.97 17.61
N LYS A 262 -2.68 5.08 18.35
CA LYS A 262 -2.59 5.08 19.81
C LYS A 262 -3.73 4.30 20.50
N ARG A 263 -4.93 4.29 19.91
CA ARG A 263 -6.14 3.72 20.54
C ARG A 263 -6.50 2.33 20.04
N ARG A 264 -6.25 2.03 18.77
CA ARG A 264 -6.73 0.82 18.08
C ARG A 264 -5.63 -0.01 17.47
N GLY A 265 -4.37 0.47 17.53
CA GLY A 265 -3.19 -0.15 16.91
C GLY A 265 -2.99 0.27 15.45
N CYS A 266 -1.73 0.14 14.98
CA CYS A 266 -1.29 0.64 13.68
C CYS A 266 -2.05 0.03 12.49
N GLN A 267 -2.27 -1.29 12.50
CA GLN A 267 -2.94 -1.98 11.39
C GLN A 267 -4.36 -1.46 11.13
N ARG A 268 -5.14 -1.26 12.21
CA ARG A 268 -6.51 -0.72 12.09
C ARG A 268 -6.51 0.74 11.66
N ALA A 269 -5.54 1.51 12.12
CA ALA A 269 -5.36 2.89 11.71
C ALA A 269 -5.03 3.01 10.22
N LEU A 270 -4.13 2.15 9.69
CA LEU A 270 -3.80 2.10 8.26
C LEU A 270 -5.02 1.77 7.39
N VAL A 271 -5.83 0.80 7.82
CA VAL A 271 -7.06 0.46 7.08
C VAL A 271 -8.05 1.63 7.07
N ALA A 272 -8.18 2.34 8.19
CA ALA A 272 -9.07 3.51 8.27
C ALA A 272 -8.57 4.65 7.36
N VAL A 273 -7.26 4.92 7.32
CA VAL A 273 -6.68 5.90 6.40
C VAL A 273 -6.83 5.45 4.94
N GLY A 274 -6.63 4.16 4.64
CA GLY A 274 -6.87 3.61 3.31
C GLY A 274 -8.34 3.73 2.85
N HIS A 275 -9.28 3.59 3.78
CA HIS A 275 -10.70 3.89 3.52
C HIS A 275 -10.90 5.38 3.18
N THR A 276 -10.28 6.29 3.95
CA THR A 276 -10.34 7.74 3.68
C THR A 276 -9.70 8.08 2.33
N LEU A 277 -8.58 7.42 1.95
CA LEU A 277 -7.96 7.58 0.63
C LEU A 277 -8.93 7.27 -0.50
N LEU A 278 -9.71 6.18 -0.40
CA LEU A 278 -10.75 5.87 -1.39
C LEU A 278 -11.88 6.90 -1.39
N GLY A 279 -12.26 7.39 -0.20
CA GLY A 279 -13.23 8.47 -0.06
C GLY A 279 -12.80 9.75 -0.76
N ILE A 280 -11.49 10.05 -0.79
CA ILE A 280 -10.90 11.18 -1.50
C ILE A 280 -10.73 10.88 -3.01
N ALA A 281 -10.27 9.68 -3.35
CA ALA A 281 -10.06 9.28 -4.75
C ALA A 281 -11.37 9.29 -5.56
N TYR A 282 -12.49 8.91 -4.94
CA TYR A 282 -13.79 8.88 -5.60
C TYR A 282 -14.23 10.25 -6.16
N PRO A 283 -14.32 11.36 -5.40
CA PRO A 283 -14.65 12.66 -5.96
C PRO A 283 -13.58 13.22 -6.89
N VAL A 284 -12.30 12.94 -6.66
CA VAL A 284 -11.21 13.33 -7.57
C VAL A 284 -11.43 12.73 -8.96
N LEU A 285 -11.73 11.44 -9.04
CA LEU A 285 -12.01 10.76 -10.31
C LEU A 285 -13.37 11.18 -10.91
N LYS A 286 -14.42 11.30 -10.08
CA LYS A 286 -15.77 11.61 -10.54
C LYS A 286 -15.91 13.04 -11.10
N ARG A 287 -15.28 14.01 -10.43
CA ARG A 287 -15.40 15.44 -10.76
C ARG A 287 -14.26 15.93 -11.65
N GLY A 288 -13.19 15.13 -11.80
CA GLY A 288 -12.00 15.55 -12.51
C GLY A 288 -11.22 16.67 -11.79
N THR A 289 -11.38 16.82 -10.47
CA THR A 289 -10.72 17.85 -9.67
C THR A 289 -9.43 17.32 -9.05
N THR A 290 -8.48 18.20 -8.80
CA THR A 290 -7.24 17.86 -8.07
C THR A 290 -7.49 17.88 -6.56
N TYR A 291 -6.77 17.06 -5.83
CA TYR A 291 -6.80 17.06 -4.37
C TYR A 291 -6.23 18.38 -3.82
N ALA A 292 -6.94 18.97 -2.86
CA ALA A 292 -6.46 20.09 -2.05
C ALA A 292 -6.21 19.62 -0.62
N GLU A 293 -5.01 19.89 -0.10
CA GLU A 293 -4.64 19.50 1.26
C GLU A 293 -5.39 20.36 2.29
N LEU A 294 -6.08 19.70 3.20
CA LEU A 294 -6.89 20.36 4.22
C LEU A 294 -6.12 20.68 5.51
N GLY A 295 -4.96 20.07 5.68
CA GLY A 295 -4.12 20.23 6.87
C GLY A 295 -4.50 19.29 8.04
N ALA A 296 -3.55 19.12 8.95
CA ALA A 296 -3.71 18.21 10.09
C ALA A 296 -4.76 18.68 11.11
N ASP A 297 -5.03 19.96 11.15
CA ASP A 297 -5.95 20.66 12.06
C ASP A 297 -7.39 20.73 11.54
N PHE A 298 -7.64 20.31 10.28
CA PHE A 298 -8.95 20.37 9.66
C PHE A 298 -10.07 19.74 10.50
N PRO A 299 -9.90 18.55 11.12
CA PRO A 299 -10.95 17.97 11.96
C PRO A 299 -11.22 18.78 13.24
N ASP A 300 -10.19 19.48 13.74
CA ASP A 300 -10.32 20.34 14.93
C ASP A 300 -10.99 21.67 14.56
N ARG A 301 -10.80 22.18 13.34
CA ARG A 301 -11.53 23.35 12.78
C ARG A 301 -13.00 23.06 12.51
N LEU A 302 -13.36 21.82 12.14
CA LEU A 302 -14.76 21.42 11.93
C LEU A 302 -15.58 21.36 13.22
N GLU A 303 -14.95 20.93 14.32
CA GLU A 303 -15.64 20.78 15.60
C GLU A 303 -14.87 21.48 16.76
N PRO A 304 -14.73 22.81 16.72
CA PRO A 304 -13.91 23.53 17.72
C PRO A 304 -14.42 23.34 19.15
N ALA A 305 -15.74 23.32 19.34
CA ALA A 305 -16.33 23.08 20.66
C ALA A 305 -16.01 21.69 21.25
N ARG A 306 -15.84 20.69 20.39
CA ARG A 306 -15.42 19.34 20.81
C ARG A 306 -13.96 19.30 21.18
N LEU A 307 -13.12 20.01 20.43
CA LEU A 307 -11.69 20.17 20.76
C LEU A 307 -11.54 20.86 22.10
N THR A 308 -12.20 21.99 22.30
CA THR A 308 -12.16 22.78 23.52
C THR A 308 -12.54 21.94 24.74
N ARG A 309 -13.70 21.23 24.69
CA ARG A 309 -14.12 20.34 25.79
C ARG A 309 -13.09 19.25 26.10
N ARG A 310 -12.45 18.68 25.06
CA ARG A 310 -11.41 17.66 25.24
C ARG A 310 -10.15 18.21 25.91
N LEU A 311 -9.73 19.43 25.51
CA LEU A 311 -8.55 20.09 26.07
C LEU A 311 -8.80 20.50 27.52
N VAL A 312 -9.95 21.11 27.83
CA VAL A 312 -10.36 21.45 29.18
C VAL A 312 -10.33 20.23 30.10
N LYS A 313 -11.02 19.15 29.70
CA LYS A 313 -11.04 17.89 30.47
C LYS A 313 -9.64 17.32 30.71
N ARG A 314 -8.72 17.50 29.75
CA ARG A 314 -7.34 17.03 29.90
C ARG A 314 -6.52 17.89 30.85
N LEU A 315 -6.72 19.21 30.83
CA LEU A 315 -6.08 20.14 31.75
C LEU A 315 -6.59 19.94 33.17
N GLU A 316 -7.90 19.80 33.36
CA GLU A 316 -8.52 19.53 34.66
C GLU A 316 -8.04 18.21 35.28
N ALA A 317 -7.81 17.18 34.44
CA ALA A 317 -7.24 15.93 34.91
C ALA A 317 -5.78 16.05 35.42
N LEU A 318 -5.09 17.12 35.09
CA LEU A 318 -3.74 17.44 35.61
C LEU A 318 -3.80 18.27 36.89
N GLY A 319 -5.02 18.62 37.40
CA GLY A 319 -5.23 19.32 38.66
C GLY A 319 -5.67 20.77 38.58
N PRO A 320 -5.33 21.59 37.56
CA PRO A 320 -5.78 22.98 37.49
C PRO A 320 -7.27 23.09 37.13
N ARG A 321 -7.93 24.12 37.70
CA ARG A 321 -9.26 24.53 37.25
C ARG A 321 -9.14 25.38 35.98
N VAL A 322 -9.90 25.06 34.93
CA VAL A 322 -9.82 25.75 33.65
C VAL A 322 -11.04 26.65 33.45
N THR A 323 -10.80 27.93 33.27
CA THR A 323 -11.83 28.92 32.89
C THR A 323 -11.52 29.40 31.50
N LEU A 324 -12.53 29.43 30.62
CA LEU A 324 -12.38 29.89 29.23
C LEU A 324 -13.01 31.27 29.10
N GLU A 325 -12.23 32.22 28.60
CA GLU A 325 -12.70 33.53 28.20
C GLU A 325 -12.66 33.67 26.69
N PRO A 326 -13.71 34.18 26.03
CA PRO A 326 -13.70 34.41 24.58
C PRO A 326 -12.67 35.52 24.28
N CYS A 327 -11.73 35.22 23.37
CA CYS A 327 -10.85 36.23 22.80
C CYS A 327 -11.69 37.21 21.97
N PRO A 328 -11.53 38.53 22.11
CA PRO A 328 -12.14 39.46 21.19
C PRO A 328 -11.63 39.15 19.79
N ALA A 329 -12.55 39.08 18.81
CA ALA A 329 -12.21 38.82 17.42
C ALA A 329 -11.27 39.93 16.92
N ALA A 330 -10.11 39.50 16.37
CA ALA A 330 -9.15 40.40 15.75
C ALA A 330 -9.66 40.88 14.39
#